data_e65b3910ad78dbb9a5ead9aecd1e8224
#
_entry.id   e65b3910ad78dbb9a5ead9aecd1e8224
#
_cell.length_a   1.000
_cell.length_b   1.000
_cell.length_c   1.000
_cell.angle_alpha   90.00
_cell.angle_beta   90.00
_cell.angle_gamma   90.00
#
_symmetry.space_group_name_H-M   'P 1'
#
loop_
_entity.id
_entity.type
_entity.pdbx_description
1 polymer ?
#
loop_
_entity_poly.entity_id
_entity_poly.type
_entity_poly.pdbx_seq_one_letter_code
_entity_poly.pdbx_strand_id
1 'polypeptide(L)'
;AEDANLKDFATTLLLSICKKFDFGWFVASFWVGDGAMCIYNKEAQTFKLLGTPDEGEFSGQTRFLTMPEIFADTASLYKRLRFEIVDDFTALMMMTDGVSDPMFGTDANLNDINKWNEFWDSLQTGFAEDEIPGVELTDNNEASKDQLLRWLDFWSPGEHDDRTIAILY
;
A
#
# COMPACT_ATOMS: atom_id res chain seq x y z
N ALA A 1 18.65 -26.45 -20.37
CA ALA A 1 17.99 -25.53 -19.46
C ALA A 1 18.62 -24.17 -19.72
N GLU A 2 17.85 -23.14 -20.06
CA GLU A 2 18.34 -21.77 -20.10
C GLU A 2 18.68 -21.38 -18.67
N ASP A 3 19.87 -20.79 -18.46
CA ASP A 3 20.26 -20.29 -17.13
C ASP A 3 19.33 -19.13 -16.76
N ALA A 4 18.60 -19.26 -15.65
CA ALA A 4 17.72 -18.22 -15.17
C ALA A 4 18.53 -16.95 -14.83
N ASN A 5 18.10 -15.82 -15.32
CA ASN A 5 18.71 -14.53 -15.02
C ASN A 5 18.05 -13.91 -13.78
N LEU A 6 18.83 -13.23 -12.93
CA LEU A 6 18.28 -12.53 -11.75
C LEU A 6 17.14 -11.54 -12.11
N LYS A 7 17.18 -10.95 -13.29
CA LYS A 7 16.12 -10.05 -13.80
C LYS A 7 14.78 -10.76 -14.01
N ASP A 8 14.77 -12.07 -14.22
CA ASP A 8 13.55 -12.85 -14.41
C ASP A 8 12.75 -13.00 -13.10
N PHE A 9 13.38 -12.64 -11.96
CA PHE A 9 12.79 -12.62 -10.63
C PHE A 9 12.53 -11.19 -10.11
N ALA A 10 12.46 -10.21 -11.03
CA ALA A 10 12.16 -8.83 -10.65
C ALA A 10 10.79 -8.75 -9.94
N THR A 11 10.79 -8.17 -8.75
CA THR A 11 9.58 -7.98 -7.93
C THR A 11 9.73 -6.77 -7.03
N THR A 12 8.63 -6.13 -6.70
CA THR A 12 8.51 -5.14 -5.63
C THR A 12 8.32 -5.84 -4.28
N LEU A 13 8.48 -5.13 -3.19
CA LEU A 13 8.24 -5.63 -1.83
C LEU A 13 7.74 -4.52 -0.92
N LEU A 14 6.56 -4.71 -0.37
CA LEU A 14 6.04 -3.93 0.74
C LEU A 14 5.96 -4.84 1.97
N LEU A 15 6.65 -4.46 3.04
CA LEU A 15 6.69 -5.21 4.28
C LEU A 15 6.36 -4.30 5.45
N SER A 16 5.46 -4.73 6.34
CA SER A 16 5.19 -4.05 7.60
C SER A 16 5.14 -5.04 8.75
N ILE A 17 5.67 -4.61 9.89
CA ILE A 17 5.56 -5.29 11.18
C ILE A 17 4.83 -4.36 12.12
N CYS A 18 3.76 -4.85 12.74
CA CYS A 18 2.93 -4.11 13.67
C CYS A 18 2.83 -4.86 15.00
N LYS A 19 3.05 -4.14 16.11
CA LYS A 19 2.94 -4.71 17.46
C LYS A 19 2.36 -3.71 18.45
N LYS A 20 1.34 -4.17 19.19
CA LYS A 20 0.74 -3.40 20.27
C LYS A 20 1.58 -3.53 21.57
N PHE A 21 1.80 -2.39 22.22
CA PHE A 21 2.41 -2.25 23.53
C PHE A 21 1.49 -1.43 24.45
N ASP A 22 1.84 -1.30 25.73
CA ASP A 22 1.06 -0.51 26.68
C ASP A 22 1.04 0.99 26.35
N PHE A 23 2.05 1.47 25.61
CA PHE A 23 2.19 2.87 25.19
C PHE A 23 1.63 3.15 23.77
N GLY A 24 1.01 2.17 23.11
CA GLY A 24 0.49 2.29 21.75
C GLY A 24 1.03 1.23 20.80
N TRP A 25 0.93 1.50 19.51
CA TRP A 25 1.39 0.60 18.45
C TRP A 25 2.76 1.02 17.94
N PHE A 26 3.69 0.07 17.91
CA PHE A 26 4.93 0.20 17.15
C PHE A 26 4.71 -0.41 15.77
N VAL A 27 5.04 0.35 14.73
CA VAL A 27 4.98 -0.08 13.35
C VAL A 27 6.33 0.16 12.70
N ALA A 28 6.86 -0.86 12.05
CA ALA A 28 8.06 -0.77 11.23
C ALA A 28 7.73 -1.22 9.80
N SER A 29 8.32 -0.56 8.82
CA SER A 29 8.15 -0.90 7.41
C SER A 29 9.45 -0.90 6.64
N PHE A 30 9.47 -1.70 5.58
CA PHE A 30 10.50 -1.71 4.55
C PHE A 30 9.81 -1.80 3.20
N TRP A 31 10.28 -1.01 2.22
CA TRP A 31 9.67 -1.02 0.90
C TRP A 31 10.70 -1.01 -0.22
N VAL A 32 10.34 -1.63 -1.33
CA VAL A 32 10.98 -1.56 -2.64
C VAL A 32 9.87 -1.55 -3.67
N GLY A 33 9.80 -0.52 -4.51
CA GLY A 33 8.77 -0.35 -5.52
C GLY A 33 7.89 0.87 -5.27
N ASP A 34 6.87 1.02 -6.07
CA ASP A 34 5.99 2.17 -6.21
C ASP A 34 4.61 2.02 -5.56
N GLY A 35 4.31 0.88 -4.98
CA GLY A 35 3.10 0.70 -4.18
C GLY A 35 3.08 1.59 -2.92
N ALA A 36 1.92 1.70 -2.28
CA ALA A 36 1.69 2.55 -1.13
C ALA A 36 1.47 1.77 0.18
N MET A 37 1.96 2.33 1.29
CA MET A 37 1.70 1.85 2.64
C MET A 37 1.35 3.01 3.55
N CYS A 38 0.30 2.85 4.37
CA CYS A 38 -0.20 3.92 5.22
C CYS A 38 -0.77 3.38 6.55
N ILE A 39 -0.49 4.10 7.64
CA ILE A 39 -1.29 4.06 8.86
C ILE A 39 -2.32 5.18 8.76
N TYR A 40 -3.61 4.85 8.86
CA TYR A 40 -4.71 5.78 8.74
C TYR A 40 -5.56 5.78 10.00
N ASN A 41 -5.93 6.97 10.49
CA ASN A 41 -6.84 7.14 11.61
C ASN A 41 -7.98 8.08 11.20
N LYS A 42 -9.18 7.50 11.00
CA LYS A 42 -10.39 8.22 10.59
C LYS A 42 -10.87 9.20 11.66
N GLU A 43 -10.81 8.80 12.93
CA GLU A 43 -11.30 9.64 14.04
C GLU A 43 -10.40 10.86 14.27
N ALA A 44 -9.08 10.62 14.31
CA ALA A 44 -8.10 11.68 14.49
C ALA A 44 -7.86 12.51 13.22
N GLN A 45 -8.40 12.10 12.06
CA GLN A 45 -8.15 12.73 10.75
C GLN A 45 -6.66 12.85 10.45
N THR A 46 -5.91 11.76 10.70
CA THR A 46 -4.46 11.71 10.50
C THR A 46 -4.08 10.48 9.70
N PHE A 47 -2.93 10.58 9.05
CA PHE A 47 -2.30 9.45 8.39
C PHE A 47 -0.77 9.56 8.48
N LYS A 48 -0.09 8.42 8.27
CA LYS A 48 1.36 8.35 8.14
C LYS A 48 1.73 7.39 7.03
N LEU A 49 2.43 7.90 6.01
CA LEU A 49 3.01 7.04 4.98
C LEU A 49 4.15 6.22 5.58
N LEU A 50 4.12 4.93 5.32
CA LEU A 50 5.13 3.97 5.78
C LEU A 50 6.21 3.69 4.73
N GLY A 51 6.16 4.39 3.61
CA GLY A 51 7.10 4.34 2.51
C GLY A 51 6.85 5.50 1.56
N THR A 52 7.80 5.74 0.67
CA THR A 52 7.66 6.70 -0.42
C THR A 52 7.78 5.92 -1.71
N PRO A 53 6.88 6.07 -2.69
CA PRO A 53 7.01 5.40 -3.97
C PRO A 53 8.43 5.54 -4.54
N ASP A 54 8.96 4.45 -5.07
CA ASP A 54 10.35 4.34 -5.49
C ASP A 54 10.45 4.70 -6.95
N GLU A 55 10.58 5.97 -7.24
CA GLU A 55 10.87 6.42 -8.60
C GLU A 55 12.30 6.04 -8.99
N GLY A 56 12.46 5.40 -10.17
CA GLY A 56 13.75 5.14 -10.78
C GLY A 56 14.46 6.43 -11.26
N GLU A 57 15.63 6.29 -11.89
CA GLU A 57 16.36 7.45 -12.47
C GLU A 57 15.56 8.20 -13.54
N PHE A 58 14.57 7.53 -14.15
CA PHE A 58 13.66 8.10 -15.13
C PHE A 58 12.23 7.95 -14.62
N SER A 59 11.40 8.97 -14.80
CA SER A 59 9.98 8.95 -14.46
C SER A 59 9.30 7.70 -15.03
N GLY A 60 8.59 6.94 -14.17
CA GLY A 60 7.93 5.69 -14.54
C GLY A 60 8.80 4.44 -14.51
N GLN A 61 10.00 4.48 -13.92
CA GLN A 61 10.79 3.29 -13.67
C GLN A 61 10.66 2.84 -12.21
N THR A 62 10.03 1.70 -12.01
CA THR A 62 9.94 1.03 -10.70
C THR A 62 11.26 0.38 -10.31
N ARG A 63 11.61 0.44 -9.03
CA ARG A 63 12.74 -0.32 -8.49
C ARG A 63 12.30 -1.70 -8.04
N PHE A 64 13.17 -2.69 -8.27
CA PHE A 64 12.90 -4.08 -7.93
C PHE A 64 13.87 -4.61 -6.87
N LEU A 65 13.41 -5.53 -6.05
CA LEU A 65 14.19 -6.17 -4.98
C LEU A 65 15.48 -6.83 -5.49
N THR A 66 15.51 -7.24 -6.75
CA THR A 66 16.68 -7.88 -7.40
C THR A 66 17.74 -6.87 -7.87
N MET A 67 17.50 -5.57 -7.77
CA MET A 67 18.47 -4.55 -8.17
C MET A 67 19.60 -4.43 -7.13
N PRO A 68 20.88 -4.52 -7.54
CA PRO A 68 22.01 -4.50 -6.60
C PRO A 68 22.08 -3.25 -5.73
N GLU A 69 21.64 -2.09 -6.22
CA GLU A 69 21.64 -0.81 -5.52
C GLU A 69 20.73 -0.77 -4.29
N ILE A 70 19.73 -1.66 -4.21
CA ILE A 70 18.84 -1.76 -3.06
C ILE A 70 19.63 -2.15 -1.80
N PHE A 71 20.63 -3.02 -1.96
CA PHE A 71 21.44 -3.58 -0.88
C PHE A 71 22.90 -3.13 -0.94
N ALA A 72 23.23 -2.10 -1.72
CA ALA A 72 24.60 -1.68 -1.98
C ALA A 72 25.36 -1.28 -0.70
N ASP A 73 24.65 -0.61 0.22
CA ASP A 73 25.20 -0.21 1.50
C ASP A 73 24.11 -0.02 2.58
N THR A 74 24.53 0.18 3.81
CA THR A 74 23.64 0.38 4.96
C THR A 74 22.76 1.64 4.82
N ALA A 75 23.27 2.71 4.22
CA ALA A 75 22.50 3.94 4.04
C ALA A 75 21.34 3.76 3.06
N SER A 76 21.56 2.98 1.99
CA SER A 76 20.53 2.61 1.03
C SER A 76 19.40 1.79 1.68
N LEU A 77 19.74 0.88 2.59
CA LEU A 77 18.75 0.13 3.38
C LEU A 77 17.97 1.02 4.34
N TYR A 78 18.66 1.89 5.09
CA TYR A 78 18.00 2.77 6.06
C TYR A 78 17.02 3.75 5.40
N LYS A 79 17.25 4.19 4.18
CA LYS A 79 16.31 5.04 3.44
C LYS A 79 14.97 4.38 3.18
N ARG A 80 14.94 3.03 3.19
CA ARG A 80 13.77 2.19 2.93
C ARG A 80 13.09 1.69 4.19
N LEU A 81 13.54 2.12 5.35
CA LEU A 81 12.95 1.79 6.63
C LEU A 81 12.17 2.99 7.19
N ARG A 82 10.99 2.72 7.75
CA ARG A 82 10.25 3.66 8.59
C ARG A 82 9.91 3.00 9.91
N PHE A 83 9.87 3.82 10.94
CA PHE A 83 9.47 3.41 12.29
C PHE A 83 8.51 4.46 12.81
N GLU A 84 7.32 4.01 13.22
CA GLU A 84 6.29 4.86 13.78
C GLU A 84 5.78 4.30 15.11
N ILE A 85 5.45 5.21 16.02
CA ILE A 85 4.70 4.91 17.22
C ILE A 85 3.42 5.73 17.15
N VAL A 86 2.28 5.07 17.26
CA VAL A 86 0.96 5.70 17.21
C VAL A 86 0.12 5.15 18.37
N ASP A 87 -0.74 6.00 18.94
CA ASP A 87 -1.60 5.58 20.06
C ASP A 87 -2.61 4.55 19.59
N ASP A 88 -3.25 4.83 18.43
CA ASP A 88 -4.22 3.97 17.78
C ASP A 88 -4.33 4.29 16.29
N PHE A 89 -5.01 3.43 15.52
CA PHE A 89 -5.29 3.64 14.11
C PHE A 89 -6.60 2.94 13.70
N THR A 90 -7.23 3.45 12.65
CA THR A 90 -8.38 2.79 12.02
C THR A 90 -7.94 1.64 11.15
N ALA A 91 -6.87 1.84 10.35
CA ALA A 91 -6.32 0.80 9.48
C ALA A 91 -4.82 1.03 9.19
N LEU A 92 -4.08 -0.07 9.06
CA LEU A 92 -2.79 -0.13 8.38
C LEU A 92 -3.04 -0.81 7.04
N MET A 93 -2.73 -0.09 5.96
CA MET A 93 -3.02 -0.52 4.60
C MET A 93 -1.73 -0.62 3.79
N MET A 94 -1.63 -1.67 2.97
CA MET A 94 -0.56 -1.86 1.99
C MET A 94 -1.19 -2.23 0.66
N MET A 95 -0.77 -1.59 -0.43
CA MET A 95 -1.36 -1.81 -1.75
C MET A 95 -0.32 -1.69 -2.86
N THR A 96 -0.51 -2.45 -3.94
CA THR A 96 0.27 -2.30 -5.17
C THR A 96 -0.14 -1.06 -5.94
N ASP A 97 0.70 -0.64 -6.90
CA ASP A 97 0.46 0.46 -7.83
C ASP A 97 -0.86 0.32 -8.59
N GLY A 98 -1.24 -0.89 -9.00
CA GLY A 98 -2.55 -1.17 -9.61
C GLY A 98 -3.76 -0.75 -8.75
N VAL A 99 -3.55 -0.46 -7.45
CA VAL A 99 -4.56 0.15 -6.56
C VAL A 99 -4.23 1.62 -6.28
N SER A 100 -2.99 1.94 -5.91
CA SER A 100 -2.63 3.31 -5.50
C SER A 100 -2.70 4.31 -6.66
N ASP A 101 -2.30 3.93 -7.86
CA ASP A 101 -2.27 4.85 -9.00
C ASP A 101 -3.68 5.29 -9.42
N PRO A 102 -4.65 4.41 -9.66
CA PRO A 102 -6.01 4.84 -9.98
C PRO A 102 -6.70 5.59 -8.82
N MET A 103 -6.35 5.30 -7.55
CA MET A 103 -6.99 5.93 -6.41
C MET A 103 -6.39 7.28 -6.03
N PHE A 104 -5.09 7.43 -6.15
CA PHE A 104 -4.39 8.66 -5.74
C PHE A 104 -3.83 9.46 -6.92
N GLY A 105 -3.35 8.79 -7.97
CA GLY A 105 -2.89 9.39 -9.22
C GLY A 105 -1.58 10.20 -9.13
N THR A 106 -1.22 10.70 -7.97
CA THR A 106 0.00 11.50 -7.75
C THR A 106 0.53 11.38 -6.31
N ASP A 107 1.82 11.61 -6.12
CA ASP A 107 2.46 11.69 -4.79
C ASP A 107 1.86 12.80 -3.91
N ALA A 108 1.43 13.90 -4.51
CA ALA A 108 0.76 14.96 -3.78
C ALA A 108 -0.54 14.47 -3.14
N ASN A 109 -1.31 13.66 -3.83
CA ASN A 109 -2.54 13.06 -3.32
C ASN A 109 -2.26 11.98 -2.26
N LEU A 110 -1.19 11.20 -2.39
CA LEU A 110 -0.76 10.28 -1.32
C LEU A 110 -0.41 11.03 -0.02
N ASN A 111 -0.02 12.30 -0.12
CA ASN A 111 0.28 13.18 1.02
C ASN A 111 -0.93 14.04 1.46
N ASP A 112 -2.14 13.76 0.98
CA ASP A 112 -3.36 14.48 1.34
C ASP A 112 -4.33 13.58 2.14
N ILE A 113 -4.64 14.00 3.38
CA ILE A 113 -5.59 13.26 4.25
C ILE A 113 -6.99 13.14 3.62
N ASN A 114 -7.43 14.13 2.84
CA ASN A 114 -8.74 14.06 2.19
C ASN A 114 -8.78 12.91 1.17
N LYS A 115 -7.66 12.62 0.48
CA LYS A 115 -7.56 11.49 -0.44
C LYS A 115 -7.59 10.15 0.28
N TRP A 116 -6.99 10.05 1.45
CA TRP A 116 -7.12 8.85 2.30
C TRP A 116 -8.53 8.68 2.85
N ASN A 117 -9.23 9.77 3.18
CA ASN A 117 -10.64 9.73 3.54
C ASN A 117 -11.51 9.26 2.37
N GLU A 118 -11.33 9.82 1.16
CA GLU A 118 -12.03 9.39 -0.06
C GLU A 118 -11.79 7.90 -0.35
N PHE A 119 -10.53 7.45 -0.25
CA PHE A 119 -10.15 6.05 -0.42
C PHE A 119 -10.86 5.14 0.60
N TRP A 120 -10.81 5.50 1.88
CA TRP A 120 -11.45 4.74 2.96
C TRP A 120 -12.96 4.69 2.79
N ASP A 121 -13.59 5.79 2.43
CA ASP A 121 -15.02 5.87 2.19
C ASP A 121 -15.42 5.03 0.96
N SER A 122 -14.64 5.05 -0.14
CA SER A 122 -14.88 4.19 -1.30
C SER A 122 -14.75 2.71 -0.96
N LEU A 123 -13.79 2.34 -0.10
CA LEU A 123 -13.66 0.98 0.40
C LEU A 123 -14.92 0.53 1.13
N GLN A 124 -15.50 1.39 1.98
CA GLN A 124 -16.69 1.06 2.76
C GLN A 124 -18.00 1.13 1.97
N THR A 125 -18.12 2.04 0.98
CA THR A 125 -19.36 2.27 0.24
C THR A 125 -19.40 1.59 -1.12
N GLY A 126 -18.23 1.26 -1.68
CA GLY A 126 -18.10 0.73 -3.03
C GLY A 126 -18.19 1.80 -4.12
N PHE A 127 -18.37 1.37 -5.35
CA PHE A 127 -18.49 2.21 -6.54
C PHE A 127 -19.87 1.99 -7.17
N ALA A 128 -20.78 2.93 -6.95
CA ALA A 128 -22.16 2.83 -7.39
C ALA A 128 -22.30 2.77 -8.92
N GLU A 129 -21.43 3.47 -9.66
CA GLU A 129 -21.45 3.49 -11.13
C GLU A 129 -21.09 2.12 -11.74
N ASP A 130 -20.23 1.36 -11.06
CA ASP A 130 -19.76 0.04 -11.47
C ASP A 130 -20.56 -1.10 -10.81
N GLU A 131 -21.56 -0.78 -10.01
CA GLU A 131 -22.34 -1.75 -9.20
C GLU A 131 -21.45 -2.59 -8.25
N ILE A 132 -20.30 -2.04 -7.82
CA ILE A 132 -19.37 -2.69 -6.91
C ILE A 132 -19.74 -2.35 -5.47
N PRO A 133 -20.05 -3.34 -4.63
CA PRO A 133 -20.43 -3.10 -3.23
C PRO A 133 -19.19 -2.71 -2.40
N GLY A 134 -19.45 -1.99 -1.30
CA GLY A 134 -18.43 -1.74 -0.30
C GLY A 134 -18.01 -2.99 0.47
N VAL A 135 -16.93 -2.85 1.21
CA VAL A 135 -16.34 -3.91 2.04
C VAL A 135 -16.73 -3.68 3.50
N GLU A 136 -17.37 -4.66 4.10
CA GLU A 136 -17.62 -4.70 5.53
C GLU A 136 -16.45 -5.42 6.21
N LEU A 137 -15.59 -4.64 6.88
CA LEU A 137 -14.45 -5.16 7.63
C LEU A 137 -14.95 -5.71 8.97
N THR A 138 -14.92 -7.02 9.12
CA THR A 138 -15.40 -7.74 10.31
C THR A 138 -14.43 -8.84 10.70
N ASP A 139 -14.61 -9.40 11.92
CA ASP A 139 -13.84 -10.58 12.37
C ASP A 139 -14.05 -11.81 11.47
N ASN A 140 -15.05 -11.79 10.58
CA ASN A 140 -15.25 -12.81 9.56
C ASN A 140 -14.39 -12.52 8.32
N ASN A 141 -13.12 -12.84 8.41
CA ASN A 141 -12.12 -12.57 7.36
C ASN A 141 -12.47 -13.16 5.98
N GLU A 142 -13.17 -14.29 5.91
CA GLU A 142 -13.57 -14.89 4.61
C GLU A 142 -14.61 -14.02 3.90
N ALA A 143 -15.62 -13.50 4.62
CA ALA A 143 -16.63 -12.64 4.03
C ALA A 143 -16.02 -11.29 3.59
N SER A 144 -15.18 -10.70 4.44
CA SER A 144 -14.46 -9.45 4.12
C SER A 144 -13.53 -9.62 2.92
N LYS A 145 -12.85 -10.75 2.81
CA LYS A 145 -11.97 -11.08 1.68
C LYS A 145 -12.75 -11.18 0.37
N ASP A 146 -13.89 -11.88 0.35
CA ASP A 146 -14.71 -12.01 -0.85
C ASP A 146 -15.27 -10.66 -1.30
N GLN A 147 -15.64 -9.79 -0.36
CA GLN A 147 -16.07 -8.42 -0.67
C GLN A 147 -14.89 -7.59 -1.21
N LEU A 148 -13.71 -7.72 -0.60
CA LEU A 148 -12.51 -7.00 -1.01
C LEU A 148 -12.06 -7.40 -2.43
N LEU A 149 -12.15 -8.69 -2.77
CA LEU A 149 -11.86 -9.16 -4.13
C LEU A 149 -12.82 -8.55 -5.17
N ARG A 150 -14.11 -8.41 -4.83
CA ARG A 150 -15.07 -7.72 -5.71
C ARG A 150 -14.80 -6.22 -5.80
N TRP A 151 -14.42 -5.61 -4.68
CA TRP A 151 -14.08 -4.19 -4.66
C TRP A 151 -12.86 -3.89 -5.53
N LEU A 152 -11.87 -4.77 -5.59
CA LEU A 152 -10.68 -4.64 -6.45
C LEU A 152 -10.99 -4.72 -7.95
N ASP A 153 -12.19 -5.13 -8.36
CA ASP A 153 -12.64 -5.18 -9.76
C ASP A 153 -13.19 -3.84 -10.28
N PHE A 154 -12.92 -2.73 -9.58
CA PHE A 154 -13.36 -1.41 -10.00
C PHE A 154 -12.79 -1.01 -11.38
N TRP A 155 -13.60 -0.27 -12.14
CA TRP A 155 -13.18 0.22 -13.45
C TRP A 155 -12.17 1.37 -13.32
N SER A 156 -11.06 1.29 -14.06
CA SER A 156 -10.07 2.35 -14.17
C SER A 156 -9.59 2.48 -15.61
N PRO A 157 -10.00 3.52 -16.36
CA PRO A 157 -9.61 3.69 -17.75
C PRO A 157 -8.10 3.85 -17.92
N GLY A 158 -7.49 2.96 -18.72
CA GLY A 158 -6.06 3.01 -19.01
C GLY A 158 -5.16 2.33 -17.98
N GLU A 159 -5.71 1.93 -16.84
CA GLU A 159 -4.98 1.23 -15.75
C GLU A 159 -5.44 -0.22 -15.69
N HIS A 160 -4.59 -1.15 -16.12
CA HIS A 160 -4.89 -2.59 -16.21
C HIS A 160 -3.83 -3.44 -15.49
N ASP A 161 -3.28 -2.91 -14.41
CA ASP A 161 -2.28 -3.62 -13.64
C ASP A 161 -2.89 -4.53 -12.56
N ASP A 162 -2.10 -5.49 -12.08
CA ASP A 162 -2.51 -6.43 -11.03
C ASP A 162 -2.76 -5.69 -9.71
N ARG A 163 -3.90 -5.94 -9.10
CA ARG A 163 -4.36 -5.26 -7.87
C ARG A 163 -4.24 -6.14 -6.65
N THR A 164 -3.51 -5.64 -5.68
CA THR A 164 -3.40 -6.30 -4.37
C THR A 164 -3.50 -5.28 -3.26
N ILE A 165 -4.26 -5.60 -2.22
CA ILE A 165 -4.33 -4.81 -1.00
C ILE A 165 -4.34 -5.72 0.23
N ALA A 166 -3.64 -5.30 1.29
CA ALA A 166 -3.70 -5.90 2.61
C ALA A 166 -4.09 -4.85 3.64
N ILE A 167 -5.04 -5.18 4.51
CA ILE A 167 -5.59 -4.27 5.52
C ILE A 167 -5.56 -4.97 6.89
N LEU A 168 -4.92 -4.31 7.86
CA LEU A 168 -5.06 -4.61 9.29
C LEU A 168 -5.93 -3.51 9.90
N TYR A 169 -7.03 -3.88 10.57
CA TYR A 169 -8.03 -2.96 11.14
C TYR A 169 -8.51 -3.41 12.52
#